data_e411d5b9b9e86a0659e66e867c0042af
#
_entry.id   e411d5b9b9e86a0659e66e867c0042af
#
_cell.length_a   1.000
_cell.length_b   1.000
_cell.length_c   1.000
_cell.angle_alpha   90.00
_cell.angle_beta   90.00
_cell.angle_gamma   90.00
#
_symmetry.space_group_name_H-M   'P 1'
#
loop_
_entity.id
_entity.type
_entity.pdbx_description
1 polymer ?
#
loop_
_entity_poly.entity_id
_entity_poly.type
_entity_poly.pdbx_seq_one_letter_code
_entity_poly.pdbx_strand_id
1 'polypeptide(L)'
;FEFLEETNWELCSHLGTTLNKEASKQTERIVADSIDQSFKGFGSKQARSFLQTLGFTKYEIPIDSRMMDWLNNFGFPVKLSSIALQDKSFYHFVSDGIQILCESANIYPCVLDAAIASSSKEKIYYPTKKTHVSINIETKMI
;
A
#
# COMPACT_ATOMS: atom_id res chain seq x y z
N PHE A 1 -6.85 -14.43 -19.92
CA PHE A 1 -7.69 -15.64 -19.80
C PHE A 1 -6.87 -16.91 -20.01
N GLU A 2 -5.92 -16.95 -20.95
CA GLU A 2 -5.07 -18.13 -21.22
C GLU A 2 -4.45 -18.73 -19.95
N PHE A 3 -3.85 -17.92 -19.10
CA PHE A 3 -3.26 -18.39 -17.84
C PHE A 3 -4.28 -19.03 -16.88
N LEU A 4 -5.52 -18.54 -16.83
CA LEU A 4 -6.57 -19.12 -16.00
C LEU A 4 -7.07 -20.44 -16.59
N GLU A 5 -7.11 -20.55 -17.90
CA GLU A 5 -7.46 -21.80 -18.60
C GLU A 5 -6.38 -22.86 -18.39
N GLU A 6 -5.10 -22.49 -18.50
CA GLU A 6 -3.95 -23.38 -18.25
C GLU A 6 -3.94 -23.91 -16.82
N THR A 7 -4.40 -23.12 -15.85
CA THR A 7 -4.49 -23.52 -14.43
C THR A 7 -5.85 -24.13 -14.06
N ASN A 8 -6.73 -24.44 -15.02
CA ASN A 8 -8.09 -24.94 -14.80
C ASN A 8 -8.91 -24.11 -13.80
N TRP A 9 -8.67 -22.79 -13.75
CA TRP A 9 -9.31 -21.87 -12.79
C TRP A 9 -9.02 -22.17 -11.31
N GLU A 10 -8.05 -23.02 -11.01
CA GLU A 10 -7.67 -23.39 -9.65
C GLU A 10 -6.69 -22.41 -9.00
N LEU A 11 -6.47 -21.24 -9.61
CA LEU A 11 -5.51 -20.25 -9.14
C LEU A 11 -5.70 -19.90 -7.65
N CYS A 12 -6.90 -19.60 -7.21
CA CYS A 12 -7.16 -19.23 -5.82
C CYS A 12 -6.88 -20.37 -4.84
N SER A 13 -7.19 -21.60 -5.24
CA SER A 13 -6.89 -22.80 -4.45
C SER A 13 -5.38 -23.04 -4.33
N HIS A 14 -4.66 -22.89 -5.43
CA HIS A 14 -3.20 -23.02 -5.48
C HIS A 14 -2.51 -21.93 -4.67
N LEU A 15 -2.92 -20.67 -4.81
CA LEU A 15 -2.40 -19.54 -4.05
C LEU A 15 -2.64 -19.73 -2.54
N GLY A 16 -3.85 -20.14 -2.16
CA GLY A 16 -4.20 -20.40 -0.77
C GLY A 16 -3.35 -21.50 -0.16
N THR A 17 -3.10 -22.58 -0.90
CA THR A 17 -2.26 -23.69 -0.44
C THR A 17 -0.80 -23.26 -0.28
N THR A 18 -0.26 -22.51 -1.21
CA THR A 18 1.14 -22.04 -1.19
C THR A 18 1.37 -21.03 -0.07
N LEU A 19 0.51 -20.02 0.04
CA LEU A 19 0.67 -18.92 0.99
C LEU A 19 0.32 -19.31 2.43
N ASN A 20 -0.61 -20.24 2.63
CA ASN A 20 -0.93 -20.72 3.99
C ASN A 20 0.12 -21.66 4.58
N LYS A 21 0.80 -22.42 3.74
CA LYS A 21 1.84 -23.38 4.21
C LYS A 21 3.17 -22.71 4.53
N GLU A 22 3.54 -21.69 3.77
CA GLU A 22 4.86 -21.05 3.83
C GLU A 22 4.75 -19.51 3.84
N ALA A 23 3.86 -18.97 4.67
CA ALA A 23 3.68 -17.53 4.77
C ALA A 23 4.98 -16.84 5.25
N SER A 24 5.74 -16.32 4.30
CA SER A 24 6.96 -15.53 4.52
C SER A 24 6.97 -14.33 3.59
N LYS A 25 7.77 -13.33 3.94
CA LYS A 25 7.99 -12.15 3.06
C LYS A 25 8.39 -12.56 1.65
N GLN A 26 9.29 -13.54 1.56
CA GLN A 26 9.83 -14.00 0.28
C GLN A 26 8.78 -14.76 -0.53
N THR A 27 8.01 -15.63 0.10
CA THR A 27 6.95 -16.40 -0.58
C THR A 27 5.87 -15.46 -1.12
N GLU A 28 5.42 -14.49 -0.32
CA GLU A 28 4.45 -13.49 -0.76
C GLU A 28 4.97 -12.68 -1.95
N ARG A 29 6.24 -12.28 -1.94
CA ARG A 29 6.88 -11.55 -3.05
C ARG A 29 6.94 -12.38 -4.32
N ILE A 30 7.39 -13.62 -4.24
CA ILE A 30 7.46 -14.53 -5.39
C ILE A 30 6.08 -14.70 -6.02
N VAL A 31 5.06 -14.91 -5.20
CA VAL A 31 3.68 -15.07 -5.69
C VAL A 31 3.15 -13.78 -6.32
N ALA A 32 3.36 -12.62 -5.68
CA ALA A 32 2.95 -11.33 -6.24
C ALA A 32 3.63 -11.03 -7.57
N ASP A 33 4.91 -11.34 -7.67
CA ASP A 33 5.69 -11.14 -8.90
C ASP A 33 5.27 -12.11 -10.01
N SER A 34 4.87 -13.34 -9.67
CA SER A 34 4.32 -14.30 -10.62
C SER A 34 2.99 -13.81 -11.20
N ILE A 35 2.12 -13.25 -10.37
CA ILE A 35 0.85 -12.64 -10.81
C ILE A 35 1.10 -11.44 -11.74
N ASP A 36 2.01 -10.54 -11.36
CA ASP A 36 2.42 -9.39 -12.16
C ASP A 36 2.86 -9.82 -13.58
N GLN A 37 3.63 -10.91 -13.68
CA GLN A 37 4.12 -11.43 -14.96
C GLN A 37 3.06 -12.19 -15.76
N SER A 38 2.14 -12.88 -15.10
CA SER A 38 1.15 -13.77 -15.73
C SER A 38 -0.07 -13.03 -16.26
N PHE A 39 -0.41 -11.89 -15.65
CA PHE A 39 -1.61 -11.13 -16.04
C PHE A 39 -1.24 -9.85 -16.77
N LYS A 40 -1.51 -9.82 -18.08
CA LYS A 40 -1.31 -8.62 -18.91
C LYS A 40 -2.12 -7.44 -18.37
N GLY A 41 -1.43 -6.34 -18.07
CA GLY A 41 -2.03 -5.12 -17.52
C GLY A 41 -2.05 -5.06 -15.99
N PHE A 42 -1.64 -6.14 -15.32
CA PHE A 42 -1.27 -6.06 -13.91
C PHE A 42 0.14 -5.46 -13.81
N GLY A 43 0.36 -4.69 -12.78
CA GLY A 43 1.69 -4.24 -12.37
C GLY A 43 1.91 -4.61 -10.91
N SER A 44 3.07 -4.29 -10.37
CA SER A 44 3.46 -4.68 -9.01
C SER A 44 2.43 -4.28 -7.94
N LYS A 45 1.80 -3.11 -8.08
CA LYS A 45 0.75 -2.64 -7.18
C LYS A 45 -0.53 -3.48 -7.31
N GLN A 46 -1.00 -3.73 -8.54
CA GLN A 46 -2.24 -4.45 -8.77
C GLN A 46 -2.16 -5.91 -8.32
N ALA A 47 -1.04 -6.57 -8.55
CA ALA A 47 -0.80 -7.93 -8.08
C ALA A 47 -0.90 -8.03 -6.54
N ARG A 48 -0.28 -7.09 -5.83
CA ARG A 48 -0.34 -7.04 -4.36
C ARG A 48 -1.72 -6.66 -3.84
N SER A 49 -2.41 -5.73 -4.49
CA SER A 49 -3.78 -5.37 -4.17
C SER A 49 -4.74 -6.57 -4.30
N PHE A 50 -4.56 -7.35 -5.36
CA PHE A 50 -5.32 -8.57 -5.58
C PHE A 50 -5.11 -9.59 -4.47
N LEU A 51 -3.86 -9.91 -4.13
CA LEU A 51 -3.53 -10.85 -3.05
C LEU A 51 -4.00 -10.39 -1.68
N GLN A 52 -3.88 -9.10 -1.39
CA GLN A 52 -4.35 -8.52 -0.14
C GLN A 52 -5.87 -8.57 -0.02
N THR A 53 -6.60 -8.30 -1.10
CA THR A 53 -8.06 -8.41 -1.15
C THR A 53 -8.54 -9.84 -0.86
N LEU A 54 -7.78 -10.84 -1.28
CA LEU A 54 -8.04 -12.25 -0.97
C LEU A 54 -7.58 -12.67 0.44
N GLY A 55 -6.93 -11.80 1.18
CA GLY A 55 -6.44 -12.09 2.52
C GLY A 55 -5.16 -12.95 2.56
N PHE A 56 -4.41 -13.02 1.47
CA PHE A 56 -3.24 -13.89 1.35
C PHE A 56 -1.91 -13.21 1.70
N THR A 57 -1.87 -11.91 1.96
CA THR A 57 -0.63 -11.20 2.26
C THR A 57 -0.66 -10.47 3.59
N LYS A 58 0.48 -10.50 4.28
CA LYS A 58 0.77 -9.73 5.48
C LYS A 58 1.92 -8.75 5.28
N TYR A 59 2.88 -9.12 4.45
CA TYR A 59 4.15 -8.41 4.24
C TYR A 59 4.18 -7.63 2.93
N GLU A 60 3.71 -8.21 1.84
CA GLU A 60 3.68 -7.58 0.52
C GLU A 60 2.36 -6.84 0.32
N ILE A 61 2.42 -5.53 0.39
CA ILE A 61 1.26 -4.62 0.30
C ILE A 61 1.30 -3.76 -0.96
N PRO A 62 0.15 -3.28 -1.44
CA PRO A 62 0.13 -2.33 -2.54
C PRO A 62 0.69 -0.97 -2.11
N ILE A 63 1.64 -0.43 -2.86
CA ILE A 63 2.15 0.93 -2.67
C ILE A 63 1.33 1.85 -3.57
N ASP A 64 0.19 2.29 -3.07
CA ASP A 64 -0.70 3.22 -3.76
C ASP A 64 -0.37 4.69 -3.46
N SER A 65 -1.14 5.62 -4.00
CA SER A 65 -0.91 7.06 -3.79
C SER A 65 -0.97 7.46 -2.32
N ARG A 66 -1.84 6.84 -1.52
CA ARG A 66 -1.98 7.14 -0.08
C ARG A 66 -0.74 6.69 0.69
N MET A 67 -0.26 5.48 0.41
CA MET A 67 0.96 4.94 1.00
C MET A 67 2.17 5.77 0.57
N MET A 68 2.26 6.12 -0.71
CA MET A 68 3.33 6.95 -1.25
C MET A 68 3.37 8.35 -0.59
N ASP A 69 2.21 9.00 -0.47
CA ASP A 69 2.11 10.31 0.17
C ASP A 69 2.47 10.23 1.66
N TRP A 70 2.01 9.19 2.35
CA TRP A 70 2.35 8.96 3.74
C TRP A 70 3.85 8.76 3.95
N LEU A 71 4.50 7.91 3.14
CA LEU A 71 5.95 7.66 3.20
C LEU A 71 6.75 8.92 2.90
N ASN A 72 6.37 9.70 1.87
CA ASN A 72 7.02 10.96 1.56
C ASN A 72 6.93 11.97 2.70
N ASN A 73 5.78 12.05 3.39
CA ASN A 73 5.57 12.92 4.54
C ASN A 73 6.25 12.40 5.81
N PHE A 74 6.34 11.09 5.96
CA PHE A 74 7.05 10.45 7.08
C PHE A 74 8.56 10.68 7.03
N GLY A 75 9.12 10.96 5.85
CA GLY A 75 10.55 11.18 5.64
C GLY A 75 11.27 9.92 5.15
N PHE A 76 10.63 9.13 4.30
CA PHE A 76 11.30 8.01 3.64
C PHE A 76 12.57 8.48 2.91
N PRO A 77 13.68 7.70 2.93
CA PRO A 77 15.01 8.19 2.51
C PRO A 77 15.09 8.68 1.07
N VAL A 78 14.15 8.25 0.23
CA VAL A 78 14.04 8.69 -1.18
C VAL A 78 12.65 9.20 -1.45
N LYS A 79 12.53 10.23 -2.30
CA LYS A 79 11.23 10.74 -2.72
C LYS A 79 10.56 9.76 -3.66
N LEU A 80 9.37 9.31 -3.30
CA LEU A 80 8.59 8.36 -4.08
C LEU A 80 7.72 9.08 -5.11
N SER A 81 7.62 8.49 -6.29
CA SER A 81 6.69 8.90 -7.34
C SER A 81 6.07 7.68 -8.01
N SER A 82 4.90 7.85 -8.59
CA SER A 82 4.20 6.78 -9.31
C SER A 82 5.00 6.25 -10.51
N ILE A 83 5.79 7.08 -11.14
CA ILE A 83 6.66 6.69 -12.26
C ILE A 83 7.81 5.82 -11.75
N ALA A 84 8.48 6.21 -10.67
CA ALA A 84 9.57 5.43 -10.10
C ALA A 84 9.11 4.05 -9.62
N LEU A 85 7.90 3.96 -9.07
CA LEU A 85 7.30 2.71 -8.61
C LEU A 85 6.89 1.74 -9.75
N GLN A 86 7.00 2.15 -11.01
CA GLN A 86 6.84 1.22 -12.15
C GLN A 86 8.08 0.34 -12.35
N ASP A 87 9.24 0.79 -11.89
CA ASP A 87 10.43 -0.06 -11.84
C ASP A 87 10.29 -1.09 -10.73
N LYS A 88 10.39 -2.36 -11.10
CA LYS A 88 10.18 -3.49 -10.18
C LYS A 88 11.24 -3.53 -9.07
N SER A 89 12.48 -3.24 -9.40
CA SER A 89 13.58 -3.24 -8.42
C SER A 89 13.40 -2.12 -7.41
N PHE A 90 12.98 -0.95 -7.87
CA PHE A 90 12.66 0.17 -7.00
C PHE A 90 11.42 -0.12 -6.14
N TYR A 91 10.39 -0.76 -6.69
CA TYR A 91 9.23 -1.19 -5.93
C TYR A 91 9.62 -2.15 -4.78
N HIS A 92 10.48 -3.13 -5.08
CA HIS A 92 11.00 -4.06 -4.05
C HIS A 92 11.80 -3.33 -2.97
N PHE A 93 12.67 -2.38 -3.36
CA PHE A 93 13.42 -1.57 -2.42
C PHE A 93 12.50 -0.81 -1.46
N VAL A 94 11.43 -0.20 -1.96
CA VAL A 94 10.44 0.51 -1.13
C VAL A 94 9.66 -0.47 -0.23
N SER A 95 9.25 -1.62 -0.77
CA SER A 95 8.59 -2.67 0.00
C SER A 95 9.46 -3.18 1.14
N ASP A 96 10.77 -3.38 0.90
CA ASP A 96 11.73 -3.78 1.94
C ASP A 96 11.85 -2.70 3.03
N GLY A 97 11.89 -1.43 2.65
CA GLY A 97 11.90 -0.31 3.59
C GLY A 97 10.66 -0.26 4.47
N ILE A 98 9.48 -0.49 3.89
CA ILE A 98 8.22 -0.59 4.65
C ILE A 98 8.27 -1.76 5.63
N GLN A 99 8.77 -2.90 5.20
CA GLN A 99 8.87 -4.09 6.04
C GLN A 99 9.80 -3.87 7.23
N ILE A 100 10.95 -3.24 7.03
CA ILE A 100 11.90 -2.87 8.10
C ILE A 100 11.24 -1.89 9.08
N LEU A 101 10.54 -0.88 8.58
CA LEU A 101 9.81 0.08 9.41
C LEU A 101 8.76 -0.62 10.29
N CYS A 102 7.96 -1.51 9.69
CA CYS A 102 6.93 -2.26 10.38
C CYS A 102 7.51 -3.24 11.41
N GLU A 103 8.61 -3.90 11.10
CA GLU A 103 9.34 -4.73 12.06
C GLU A 103 9.79 -3.94 13.29
N SER A 104 10.34 -2.75 13.08
CA SER A 104 10.75 -1.86 14.18
C SER A 104 9.59 -1.46 15.07
N ALA A 105 8.39 -1.36 14.52
CA ALA A 105 7.15 -1.05 15.24
C ALA A 105 6.41 -2.28 15.75
N ASN A 106 6.91 -3.48 15.48
CA ASN A 106 6.28 -4.78 15.80
C ASN A 106 4.84 -4.90 15.25
N ILE A 107 4.65 -4.47 14.00
CA ILE A 107 3.39 -4.60 13.27
C ILE A 107 3.62 -5.25 11.89
N TYR A 108 2.57 -5.75 11.28
CA TYR A 108 2.62 -6.21 9.89
C TYR A 108 2.38 -5.05 8.91
N PRO A 109 3.00 -5.04 7.72
CA PRO A 109 2.72 -4.06 6.67
C PRO A 109 1.23 -3.92 6.32
N CYS A 110 0.47 -5.00 6.29
CA CYS A 110 -0.98 -4.94 6.04
C CYS A 110 -1.75 -4.13 7.11
N VAL A 111 -1.27 -4.11 8.36
CA VAL A 111 -1.85 -3.30 9.44
C VAL A 111 -1.55 -1.82 9.22
N LEU A 112 -0.32 -1.49 8.79
CA LEU A 112 0.05 -0.12 8.43
C LEU A 112 -0.81 0.39 7.27
N ASP A 113 -0.99 -0.40 6.21
CA ASP A 113 -1.84 -0.03 5.07
C ASP A 113 -3.29 0.22 5.50
N ALA A 114 -3.86 -0.66 6.31
CA ALA A 114 -5.20 -0.49 6.85
C ALA A 114 -5.34 0.78 7.71
N ALA A 115 -4.35 1.11 8.53
CA ALA A 115 -4.34 2.33 9.35
C ALA A 115 -4.30 3.59 8.47
N ILE A 116 -3.44 3.63 7.44
CA ILE A 116 -3.36 4.74 6.49
C ILE A 116 -4.69 4.89 5.73
N ALA A 117 -5.28 3.78 5.27
CA ALA A 117 -6.56 3.79 4.58
C ALA A 117 -7.69 4.35 5.45
N SER A 118 -7.72 4.00 6.73
CA SER A 118 -8.71 4.48 7.69
C SER A 118 -8.54 5.97 7.99
N SER A 119 -7.31 6.43 8.24
CA SER A 119 -7.02 7.84 8.53
C SER A 119 -7.30 8.76 7.34
N SER A 120 -7.17 8.27 6.13
CA SER A 120 -7.50 9.02 4.90
C SER A 120 -8.99 9.25 4.75
N LYS A 121 -9.85 8.33 5.22
CA LYS A 121 -11.31 8.46 5.20
C LYS A 121 -11.79 9.53 6.20
N GLU A 122 -11.17 9.65 7.35
CA GLU A 122 -11.55 10.65 8.35
C GLU A 122 -11.30 12.09 7.89
N LYS A 123 -10.27 12.35 7.08
CA LYS A 123 -10.01 13.67 6.49
C LYS A 123 -11.11 14.17 5.56
N ILE A 124 -11.93 13.28 5.01
CA ILE A 124 -13.05 13.64 4.12
C ILE A 124 -14.29 14.08 4.92
N TYR A 125 -14.38 13.74 6.21
CA TYR A 125 -15.57 13.95 7.02
C TYR A 125 -15.58 15.21 7.89
N TYR A 126 -14.47 15.95 7.98
CA TYR A 126 -14.45 17.23 8.69
C TYR A 126 -14.44 18.39 7.70
N PRO A 127 -15.60 19.02 7.41
CA PRO A 127 -15.60 20.31 6.77
C PRO A 127 -14.91 21.29 7.73
N THR A 128 -13.76 21.80 7.32
CA THR A 128 -13.11 22.89 8.04
C THR A 128 -14.08 24.06 8.06
N LYS A 129 -14.77 24.27 9.19
CA LYS A 129 -15.44 25.53 9.46
C LYS A 129 -14.35 26.60 9.46
N LYS A 130 -14.26 27.36 8.37
CA LYS A 130 -13.55 28.63 8.35
C LYS A 130 -14.26 29.52 9.37
N THR A 131 -13.83 29.53 10.60
CA THR A 131 -14.15 30.58 11.55
C THR A 131 -13.40 31.83 11.11
N HIS A 132 -14.07 32.68 10.36
CA HIS A 132 -13.64 34.05 10.19
C HIS A 132 -13.78 34.72 11.55
N VAL A 133 -12.70 34.78 12.31
CA VAL A 133 -12.57 35.65 13.47
C VAL A 133 -12.22 37.02 12.89
N SER A 134 -13.24 37.87 12.74
CA SER A 134 -13.05 39.30 12.50
C SER A 134 -12.56 39.93 13.79
N ILE A 135 -11.28 40.25 13.90
CA ILE A 135 -10.74 41.04 14.98
C ILE A 135 -11.04 42.50 14.65
N ASN A 136 -12.09 43.06 15.27
CA ASN A 136 -12.31 44.51 15.30
C ASN A 136 -11.32 45.11 16.30
N ILE A 137 -10.30 45.77 15.79
CA ILE A 137 -9.44 46.64 16.60
C ILE A 137 -10.12 48.02 16.60
N GLU A 138 -10.91 48.30 17.62
CA GLU A 138 -11.29 49.67 17.95
C GLU A 138 -10.09 50.37 18.58
N THR A 139 -9.50 51.27 17.78
CA THR A 139 -8.50 52.23 18.28
C THR A 139 -9.24 53.29 19.06
N LYS A 140 -9.24 53.25 20.38
CA LYS A 140 -9.53 54.44 21.22
C LYS A 140 -8.23 55.20 21.42
N MET A 141 -8.13 56.34 20.69
CA MET A 141 -7.25 57.44 21.07
C MET A 141 -7.94 58.27 22.15
N ILE A 142 -7.23 58.48 23.24
CA ILE A 142 -7.26 59.66 24.07
C ILE A 142 -5.82 59.98 24.41
#